data_57b39efbc9a03873fbc823d894e59dc2
#
_entry.id   57b39efbc9a03873fbc823d894e59dc2
#
_cell.length_a   1.000
_cell.length_b   1.000
_cell.length_c   1.000
_cell.angle_alpha   90.00
_cell.angle_beta   90.00
_cell.angle_gamma   90.00
#
_symmetry.space_group_name_H-M   'P 1'
#
loop_
_entity.id
_entity.type
_entity.pdbx_description
1 polymer ?
#
loop_
_entity_poly.entity_id
_entity_poly.type
_entity_poly.pdbx_seq_one_letter_code
_entity_poly.pdbx_strand_id
1 'polypeptide(L)'
;MKNKLLVFLMLFSIWLVWLMYSTGFFRTIDKKFNGNILKKVSIVGVEDITINQKEGFAIISSTKRKNFPPTEQEDGDLYLIDLKNIESKPILLTQNFDKPFAPHGIS
;
A
#
# COMPACT_ATOMS: atom_id res chain seq x y z
N MET A 1 19.37 26.01 -39.29
CA MET A 1 19.48 25.15 -38.08
C MET A 1 18.66 25.68 -36.90
N LYS A 2 18.76 27.00 -36.58
CA LYS A 2 18.04 27.58 -35.41
C LYS A 2 16.51 27.35 -35.43
N ASN A 3 15.86 27.49 -36.58
CA ASN A 3 14.41 27.31 -36.70
C ASN A 3 13.96 25.85 -36.50
N LYS A 4 14.77 24.86 -36.91
CA LYS A 4 14.45 23.44 -36.70
C LYS A 4 14.54 23.05 -35.21
N LEU A 5 15.52 23.59 -34.49
CA LEU A 5 15.67 23.42 -33.07
C LEU A 5 14.49 24.04 -32.31
N LEU A 6 14.04 25.20 -32.70
CA LEU A 6 12.93 25.93 -32.09
C LEU A 6 11.61 25.17 -32.27
N VAL A 7 11.35 24.63 -33.47
CA VAL A 7 10.19 23.78 -33.75
C VAL A 7 10.25 22.50 -32.95
N PHE A 8 11.42 21.85 -32.84
CA PHE A 8 11.57 20.64 -32.02
C PHE A 8 11.27 20.91 -30.55
N LEU A 9 11.80 21.98 -29.97
CA LEU A 9 11.54 22.35 -28.57
C LEU A 9 10.06 22.64 -28.33
N MET A 10 9.39 23.31 -29.29
CA MET A 10 7.96 23.57 -29.18
C MET A 10 7.13 22.28 -29.20
N LEU A 11 7.40 21.36 -30.11
CA LEU A 11 6.71 20.07 -30.16
C LEU A 11 6.97 19.22 -28.93
N PHE A 12 8.21 19.24 -28.44
CA PHE A 12 8.58 18.53 -27.21
C PHE A 12 7.84 19.09 -25.99
N SER A 13 7.71 20.41 -25.88
CA SER A 13 6.97 21.05 -24.79
C SER A 13 5.49 20.69 -24.83
N ILE A 14 4.87 20.69 -26.01
CA ILE A 14 3.46 20.29 -26.18
C ILE A 14 3.28 18.82 -25.78
N TRP A 15 4.18 17.95 -26.21
CA TRP A 15 4.15 16.53 -25.84
C TRP A 15 4.31 16.34 -24.33
N LEU A 16 5.20 17.06 -23.67
CA LEU A 16 5.42 17.00 -22.23
C LEU A 16 4.16 17.42 -21.45
N VAL A 17 3.53 18.52 -21.85
CA VAL A 17 2.29 18.99 -21.24
C VAL A 17 1.17 17.96 -21.41
N TRP A 18 1.05 17.38 -22.60
CA TRP A 18 0.10 16.31 -22.87
C TRP A 18 0.37 15.07 -21.99
N LEU A 19 1.63 14.68 -21.85
CA LEU A 19 2.03 13.57 -20.99
C LEU A 19 1.64 13.83 -19.53
N MET A 20 1.93 15.01 -18.99
CA MET A 20 1.56 15.39 -17.62
C MET A 20 0.05 15.36 -17.41
N TYR A 21 -0.71 15.80 -18.39
CA TYR A 21 -2.17 15.79 -18.33
C TYR A 21 -2.73 14.35 -18.40
N SER A 22 -2.22 13.55 -19.33
CA SER A 22 -2.68 12.15 -19.53
C SER A 22 -2.33 11.22 -18.37
N THR A 23 -1.21 11.46 -17.69
CA THR A 23 -0.81 10.69 -16.51
C THR A 23 -1.55 11.10 -15.23
N GLY A 24 -2.41 12.12 -15.31
CA GLY A 24 -3.15 12.61 -14.16
C GLY A 24 -2.31 13.38 -13.15
N PHE A 25 -1.18 13.94 -13.57
CA PHE A 25 -0.30 14.73 -12.69
C PHE A 25 -1.04 15.89 -12.00
N PHE A 26 -2.00 16.50 -12.69
CA PHE A 26 -2.83 17.59 -12.14
C PHE A 26 -4.15 17.10 -11.55
N ARG A 27 -4.36 15.77 -11.45
CA ARG A 27 -5.60 15.21 -10.95
C ARG A 27 -5.68 15.36 -9.44
N THR A 28 -6.68 16.10 -8.97
CA THR A 28 -7.02 16.15 -7.56
C THR A 28 -7.91 14.96 -7.23
N ILE A 29 -7.46 14.11 -6.31
CA ILE A 29 -8.25 12.99 -5.81
C ILE A 29 -9.02 13.47 -4.58
N ASP A 30 -10.33 13.61 -4.72
CA ASP A 30 -11.20 13.87 -3.58
C ASP A 30 -11.28 12.63 -2.69
N LYS A 31 -10.79 12.74 -1.47
CA LYS A 31 -10.91 11.69 -0.46
C LYS A 31 -12.35 11.67 0.06
N LYS A 32 -13.23 10.94 -0.63
CA LYS A 32 -14.60 10.71 -0.17
C LYS A 32 -14.70 9.37 0.54
N PHE A 33 -14.99 9.40 1.81
CA PHE A 33 -15.24 8.22 2.62
C PHE A 33 -16.58 8.36 3.33
N ASN A 34 -17.54 7.51 2.96
CA ASN A 34 -18.88 7.46 3.59
C ASN A 34 -18.90 6.38 4.68
N GLY A 35 -18.13 6.59 5.73
CA GLY A 35 -18.05 5.65 6.83
C GLY A 35 -17.42 6.30 8.06
N ASN A 36 -17.48 5.60 9.18
CA ASN A 36 -16.86 6.03 10.43
C ASN A 36 -15.60 5.21 10.68
N ILE A 37 -14.54 5.88 11.09
CA ILE A 37 -13.32 5.20 11.55
C ILE A 37 -13.56 4.76 13.00
N LEU A 38 -13.81 3.47 13.20
CA LEU A 38 -14.04 2.93 14.54
C LEU A 38 -12.73 2.73 15.31
N LYS A 39 -11.68 2.32 14.60
CA LYS A 39 -10.37 2.05 15.20
C LYS A 39 -9.25 2.25 14.20
N LYS A 40 -8.11 2.72 14.68
CA LYS A 40 -6.83 2.71 13.94
C LYS A 40 -5.88 1.75 14.63
N VAL A 41 -5.29 0.86 13.83
CA VAL A 41 -4.30 -0.11 14.31
C VAL A 41 -2.95 0.21 13.67
N SER A 42 -1.90 0.27 14.47
CA SER A 42 -0.54 0.54 14.00
C SER A 42 0.18 -0.79 13.78
N ILE A 43 0.22 -1.24 12.53
CA ILE A 43 1.00 -2.39 12.07
C ILE A 43 1.92 -1.89 10.95
N VAL A 44 3.21 -2.20 11.04
CA VAL A 44 4.21 -1.76 10.08
C VAL A 44 4.14 -2.62 8.83
N GLY A 45 4.14 -1.98 7.64
CA GLY A 45 4.26 -2.69 6.36
C GLY A 45 3.05 -3.55 6.02
N VAL A 46 1.83 -3.08 6.29
CA VAL A 46 0.60 -3.77 5.90
C VAL A 46 0.54 -3.91 4.38
N GLU A 47 0.35 -5.14 3.91
CA GLU A 47 0.28 -5.48 2.48
C GLU A 47 -1.13 -5.86 2.06
N ASP A 48 -1.79 -6.74 2.80
CA ASP A 48 -3.10 -7.25 2.46
C ASP A 48 -3.96 -7.52 3.69
N ILE A 49 -5.29 -7.58 3.50
CA ILE A 49 -6.26 -7.86 4.54
C ILE A 49 -7.35 -8.78 4.00
N THR A 50 -7.64 -9.86 4.73
CA THR A 50 -8.80 -10.70 4.49
C THR A 50 -9.75 -10.67 5.69
N ILE A 51 -11.06 -10.65 5.42
CA ILE A 51 -12.09 -10.48 6.44
C ILE A 51 -13.04 -11.67 6.42
N ASN A 52 -13.18 -12.31 7.57
CA ASN A 52 -14.23 -13.28 7.81
C ASN A 52 -15.37 -12.61 8.59
N GLN A 53 -16.36 -12.11 7.86
CA GLN A 53 -17.51 -11.42 8.46
C GLN A 53 -18.35 -12.34 9.35
N LYS A 54 -18.48 -13.62 8.98
CA LYS A 54 -19.29 -14.59 9.73
C LYS A 54 -18.71 -14.84 11.12
N GLU A 55 -17.42 -15.05 11.19
CA GLU A 55 -16.72 -15.29 12.46
C GLU A 55 -16.33 -13.99 13.18
N GLY A 56 -16.30 -12.87 12.46
CA GLY A 56 -16.04 -11.53 13.01
C GLY A 56 -14.56 -11.27 13.30
N PHE A 57 -13.68 -11.69 12.40
CA PHE A 57 -12.27 -11.37 12.50
C PHE A 57 -11.68 -10.96 11.13
N ALA A 58 -10.54 -10.30 11.18
CA ALA A 58 -9.71 -10.03 10.00
C ALA A 58 -8.30 -10.56 10.22
N ILE A 59 -7.67 -11.02 9.14
CA ILE A 59 -6.25 -11.35 9.12
C ILE A 59 -5.55 -10.31 8.26
N ILE A 60 -4.42 -9.80 8.75
CA ILE A 60 -3.60 -8.82 8.09
C ILE A 60 -2.22 -9.41 7.86
N SER A 61 -1.72 -9.31 6.62
CA SER A 61 -0.33 -9.58 6.30
C SER A 61 0.50 -8.31 6.42
N SER A 62 1.71 -8.43 6.93
CA SER A 62 2.67 -7.35 6.99
C SER A 62 4.05 -7.81 6.56
N THR A 63 4.78 -6.97 5.85
CA THR A 63 6.17 -7.22 5.45
C THR A 63 7.02 -6.03 5.86
N LYS A 64 8.03 -6.27 6.68
CA LYS A 64 8.95 -5.23 7.15
C LYS A 64 10.00 -4.98 6.08
N ARG A 65 9.73 -4.07 5.16
CA ARG A 65 10.71 -3.63 4.15
C ARG A 65 11.69 -2.67 4.81
N LYS A 66 12.91 -3.16 5.06
CA LYS A 66 13.92 -2.36 5.77
C LYS A 66 14.76 -1.49 4.83
N ASN A 67 15.09 -1.98 3.63
CA ASN A 67 16.02 -1.29 2.74
C ASN A 67 15.63 -1.45 1.25
N PHE A 68 16.00 -0.47 0.44
CA PHE A 68 15.94 -0.57 -1.01
C PHE A 68 17.34 -0.26 -1.61
N PRO A 69 17.89 -1.11 -2.48
CA PRO A 69 17.35 -2.40 -2.94
C PRO A 69 17.33 -3.44 -1.80
N PRO A 70 16.41 -4.41 -1.85
CA PRO A 70 16.35 -5.45 -0.82
C PRO A 70 17.62 -6.31 -0.89
N THR A 71 18.48 -6.15 0.11
CA THR A 71 19.75 -6.88 0.22
C THR A 71 19.66 -8.05 1.19
N GLU A 72 18.62 -8.08 2.01
CA GLU A 72 18.34 -9.09 3.01
C GLU A 72 16.96 -9.70 2.78
N GLN A 73 16.75 -10.91 3.27
CA GLN A 73 15.45 -11.56 3.23
C GLN A 73 14.44 -10.72 4.02
N GLU A 74 13.34 -10.37 3.35
CA GLU A 74 12.24 -9.66 3.99
C GLU A 74 11.63 -10.54 5.07
N ASP A 75 11.33 -9.93 6.20
CA ASP A 75 10.65 -10.56 7.34
C ASP A 75 9.26 -9.97 7.47
N GLY A 76 8.28 -10.82 7.73
CA GLY A 76 6.89 -10.42 7.82
C GLY A 76 6.11 -11.24 8.82
N ASP A 77 4.90 -10.79 9.08
CA ASP A 77 4.03 -11.34 10.11
C ASP A 77 2.57 -11.41 9.63
N LEU A 78 1.80 -12.27 10.30
CA LEU A 78 0.35 -12.29 10.21
C LEU A 78 -0.24 -11.85 11.54
N TYR A 79 -1.23 -10.98 11.48
CA TYR A 79 -1.98 -10.49 12.64
C TYR A 79 -3.46 -10.80 12.50
N LEU A 80 -4.07 -11.23 13.60
CA LEU A 80 -5.51 -11.36 13.71
C LEU A 80 -6.08 -10.14 14.44
N ILE A 81 -7.15 -9.59 13.90
CA ILE A 81 -7.94 -8.52 14.51
C ILE A 81 -9.34 -9.04 14.79
N ASP A 82 -9.75 -8.95 16.05
CA ASP A 82 -11.13 -9.20 16.45
C ASP A 82 -12.01 -8.00 16.07
N LEU A 83 -12.97 -8.23 15.18
CA LEU A 83 -13.90 -7.19 14.73
C LEU A 83 -15.11 -7.05 15.65
N LYS A 84 -15.36 -8.03 16.54
CA LYS A 84 -16.42 -7.98 17.54
C LYS A 84 -16.01 -7.17 18.76
N ASN A 85 -14.71 -7.15 19.06
CA ASN A 85 -14.15 -6.37 20.16
C ASN A 85 -13.16 -5.33 19.66
N ILE A 86 -13.65 -4.11 19.45
CA ILE A 86 -12.87 -2.99 18.91
C ILE A 86 -11.68 -2.62 19.83
N GLU A 87 -11.79 -2.86 21.13
CA GLU A 87 -10.73 -2.53 22.10
C GLU A 87 -9.60 -3.57 22.12
N SER A 88 -9.82 -4.76 21.54
CA SER A 88 -8.80 -5.81 21.53
C SER A 88 -7.57 -5.40 20.75
N LYS A 89 -6.38 -5.79 21.21
CA LYS A 89 -5.12 -5.57 20.47
C LYS A 89 -4.97 -6.62 19.37
N PRO A 90 -4.27 -6.29 18.25
CA PRO A 90 -3.92 -7.29 17.27
C PRO A 90 -3.14 -8.46 17.89
N ILE A 91 -3.49 -9.66 17.48
CA ILE A 91 -2.84 -10.89 17.95
C ILE A 91 -1.84 -11.32 16.87
N LEU A 92 -0.58 -11.47 17.23
CA LEU A 92 0.46 -11.97 16.33
C LEU A 92 0.28 -13.49 16.17
N LEU A 93 -0.06 -13.92 14.94
CA LEU A 93 -0.28 -15.32 14.62
C LEU A 93 1.02 -16.09 14.37
N THR A 94 2.06 -15.40 13.89
CA THR A 94 3.35 -15.96 13.50
C THR A 94 4.39 -15.94 14.62
N GLN A 95 4.00 -15.74 15.87
CA GLN A 95 4.88 -15.58 17.01
C GLN A 95 5.91 -16.74 17.19
N ASN A 96 5.51 -17.95 16.84
CA ASN A 96 6.36 -19.15 16.98
C ASN A 96 6.88 -19.67 15.63
N PHE A 97 6.83 -18.84 14.59
CA PHE A 97 7.30 -19.20 13.26
C PHE A 97 8.75 -18.74 13.12
N ASP A 98 9.67 -19.68 13.08
CA ASP A 98 11.11 -19.46 13.11
C ASP A 98 11.78 -19.36 11.71
N LYS A 99 10.99 -19.50 10.64
CA LYS A 99 11.48 -19.39 9.28
C LYS A 99 11.25 -18.00 8.72
N PRO A 100 12.13 -17.51 7.83
CA PRO A 100 11.87 -16.28 7.09
C PRO A 100 10.55 -16.37 6.34
N PHE A 101 9.71 -15.36 6.53
CA PHE A 101 8.36 -15.35 5.99
C PHE A 101 7.98 -13.92 5.57
N ALA A 102 7.59 -13.76 4.33
CA ALA A 102 7.15 -12.47 3.79
C ALA A 102 5.79 -12.63 3.08
N PRO A 103 4.69 -12.58 3.82
CA PRO A 103 3.36 -12.73 3.24
C PRO A 103 2.97 -11.47 2.46
N HIS A 104 2.74 -11.60 1.16
CA HIS A 104 2.31 -10.50 0.30
C HIS A 104 0.78 -10.52 0.08
N GLY A 105 0.20 -11.68 -0.15
CA GLY A 105 -1.23 -11.84 -0.38
C GLY A 105 -1.80 -12.99 0.44
N ILE A 106 -3.00 -12.79 1.00
CA ILE A 106 -3.68 -13.75 1.90
C ILE A 106 -5.14 -13.99 1.55
N SER A 107 -5.59 -13.48 0.39
CA SER A 107 -6.98 -13.67 -0.10
C SER A 107 -7.17 -15.01 -0.78
#